data_f55510623a875959fd0b87c4482a5d64
#
_entry.id   f55510623a875959fd0b87c4482a5d64
#
_cell.length_a   1.000
_cell.length_b   1.000
_cell.length_c   1.000
_cell.angle_alpha   90.00
_cell.angle_beta   90.00
_cell.angle_gamma   90.00
#
_symmetry.space_group_name_H-M   'P 1'
#
loop_
_entity.id
_entity.type
_entity.pdbx_description
1 polymer ?
#
loop_
_entity_poly.entity_id
_entity_poly.type
_entity_poly.pdbx_seq_one_letter_code
_entity_poly.pdbx_strand_id
1 'polypeptide(L)'
;MFNITPMVRNLLIINVVVFLLQSSGVIRVEDFALHYFGSENFRPIQMFTHIFMHGSWGHLFSNMFSLFIFGPMLERFWGPQRFLLFFLVTGFGASLLYTGVRGYELNQMEGQTAAYIDNPTPIGFFNYMEDHFAGGYEKTFAVEYQRNPDNPTYIEESRDAVRYVFNRVYNTPMLGASGAVFGILMAFGLLFPNLELMLLFLPVPIKAKYFVLFYGAFELYSGFNRIPGDNVAHFAHLGGMLFAYILVRMWQRNDYQDNF
;
A
#
# COMPACT_ATOMS: atom_id res chain seq x y z
N MET A 1 30.60 -5.20 10.69
CA MET A 1 30.23 -3.79 10.49
C MET A 1 29.23 -3.73 9.34
N PHE A 2 27.99 -3.30 9.59
CA PHE A 2 26.98 -3.12 8.53
C PHE A 2 27.42 -1.94 7.64
N ASN A 3 27.96 -2.26 6.48
CA ASN A 3 28.43 -1.25 5.54
C ASN A 3 27.28 -0.90 4.59
N ILE A 4 26.63 0.25 4.83
CA ILE A 4 25.55 0.78 3.99
C ILE A 4 26.14 1.10 2.62
N THR A 5 25.50 0.61 1.56
CA THR A 5 25.89 0.89 0.18
C THR A 5 25.40 2.27 -0.27
N PRO A 6 26.05 2.91 -1.27
CA PRO A 6 25.76 4.30 -1.65
C PRO A 6 24.32 4.58 -2.06
N MET A 7 23.70 3.69 -2.85
CA MET A 7 22.32 3.91 -3.34
C MET A 7 21.30 3.70 -2.22
N VAL A 8 21.46 2.66 -1.40
CA VAL A 8 20.61 2.45 -0.21
C VAL A 8 20.70 3.66 0.71
N ARG A 9 21.92 4.16 0.99
CA ARG A 9 22.10 5.38 1.80
C ARG A 9 21.34 6.57 1.21
N ASN A 10 21.45 6.80 -0.10
CA ASN A 10 20.80 7.92 -0.75
C ASN A 10 19.28 7.79 -0.68
N LEU A 11 18.72 6.59 -0.91
CA LEU A 11 17.28 6.33 -0.79
C LEU A 11 16.78 6.54 0.66
N LEU A 12 17.55 6.09 1.67
CA LEU A 12 17.23 6.35 3.07
C LEU A 12 17.17 7.85 3.36
N ILE A 13 18.19 8.61 2.93
CA ILE A 13 18.24 10.07 3.12
C ILE A 13 17.07 10.76 2.42
N ILE A 14 16.79 10.42 1.16
CA ILE A 14 15.69 11.03 0.40
C ILE A 14 14.36 10.80 1.11
N ASN A 15 14.05 9.57 1.52
CA ASN A 15 12.79 9.27 2.21
C ASN A 15 12.66 10.01 3.54
N VAL A 16 13.73 10.08 4.34
CA VAL A 16 13.71 10.83 5.60
C VAL A 16 13.54 12.33 5.36
N VAL A 17 14.28 12.91 4.40
CA VAL A 17 14.16 14.35 4.06
C VAL A 17 12.77 14.67 3.55
N VAL A 18 12.22 13.88 2.63
CA VAL A 18 10.86 14.09 2.11
C VAL A 18 9.83 14.00 3.24
N PHE A 19 9.96 13.05 4.16
CA PHE A 19 9.05 12.93 5.29
C PHE A 19 9.14 14.10 6.26
N LEU A 20 10.33 14.64 6.50
CA LEU A 20 10.52 15.86 7.33
C LEU A 20 9.89 17.09 6.66
N LEU A 21 10.07 17.26 5.34
CA LEU A 21 9.43 18.33 4.58
C LEU A 21 7.90 18.18 4.55
N GLN A 22 7.40 16.95 4.44
CA GLN A 22 5.97 16.63 4.57
C GLN A 22 5.44 16.98 5.96
N SER A 23 6.15 16.57 7.03
CA SER A 23 5.74 16.82 8.42
C SER A 23 5.78 18.30 8.79
N SER A 24 6.63 19.09 8.13
CA SER A 24 6.72 20.56 8.31
C SER A 24 5.70 21.33 7.46
N GLY A 25 4.91 20.67 6.61
CA GLY A 25 3.93 21.30 5.73
C GLY A 25 4.52 21.93 4.46
N VAL A 26 5.83 21.81 4.21
CA VAL A 26 6.48 22.30 2.98
C VAL A 26 6.05 21.47 1.76
N ILE A 27 5.90 20.17 1.95
CA ILE A 27 5.35 19.24 0.94
C ILE A 27 3.98 18.78 1.42
N ARG A 28 2.96 19.00 0.57
CA ARG A 28 1.61 18.52 0.85
C ARG A 28 1.46 17.09 0.36
N VAL A 29 0.86 16.24 1.20
CA VAL A 29 0.64 14.83 0.90
C VAL A 29 -0.21 14.66 -0.37
N GLU A 30 -1.24 15.50 -0.49
CA GLU A 30 -2.21 15.46 -1.58
C GLU A 30 -1.58 15.65 -2.97
N ASP A 31 -0.48 16.41 -3.06
CA ASP A 31 0.17 16.69 -4.35
C ASP A 31 1.05 15.52 -4.84
N PHE A 32 1.56 14.70 -3.93
CA PHE A 32 2.59 13.68 -4.24
C PHE A 32 2.20 12.24 -3.92
N ALA A 33 1.22 12.01 -3.03
CA ALA A 33 0.65 10.69 -2.78
C ALA A 33 -0.24 10.26 -3.94
N LEU A 34 -0.37 8.95 -4.19
CA LEU A 34 -1.10 8.42 -5.33
C LEU A 34 -2.60 8.40 -5.09
N HIS A 35 -3.31 9.29 -5.75
CA HIS A 35 -4.77 9.26 -5.82
C HIS A 35 -5.27 8.27 -6.89
N TYR A 36 -6.51 7.85 -6.74
CA TYR A 36 -7.21 7.09 -7.77
C TYR A 36 -7.28 7.90 -9.07
N PHE A 37 -7.06 7.26 -10.22
CA PHE A 37 -6.93 7.96 -11.51
C PHE A 37 -8.22 8.69 -11.94
N GLY A 38 -9.41 8.31 -11.42
CA GLY A 38 -10.66 9.03 -11.61
C GLY A 38 -10.84 10.24 -10.68
N SER A 39 -9.97 10.44 -9.69
CA SER A 39 -10.03 11.59 -8.78
C SER A 39 -9.49 12.86 -9.44
N GLU A 40 -10.10 14.00 -9.15
CA GLU A 40 -9.59 15.33 -9.57
C GLU A 40 -8.21 15.65 -8.99
N ASN A 41 -7.82 14.96 -7.92
CA ASN A 41 -6.52 15.11 -7.27
C ASN A 41 -5.41 14.27 -7.94
N PHE A 42 -5.75 13.37 -8.88
CA PHE A 42 -4.77 12.54 -9.55
C PHE A 42 -3.84 13.37 -10.43
N ARG A 43 -2.56 13.08 -10.34
CA ARG A 43 -1.49 13.57 -11.23
C ARG A 43 -0.61 12.39 -11.64
N PRO A 44 -0.26 12.19 -12.92
CA PRO A 44 0.55 11.04 -13.37
C PRO A 44 1.88 10.88 -12.64
N ILE A 45 2.49 11.96 -12.20
CA ILE A 45 3.75 11.95 -11.44
C ILE A 45 3.62 11.21 -10.10
N GLN A 46 2.41 11.15 -9.53
CA GLN A 46 2.14 10.49 -8.27
C GLN A 46 2.42 8.99 -8.31
N MET A 47 2.39 8.37 -9.50
CA MET A 47 2.77 6.96 -9.68
C MET A 47 4.24 6.69 -9.32
N PHE A 48 5.07 7.73 -9.24
CA PHE A 48 6.47 7.65 -8.83
C PHE A 48 6.74 8.34 -7.50
N THR A 49 6.09 9.48 -7.24
CA THR A 49 6.40 10.29 -6.05
C THR A 49 5.84 9.70 -4.77
N HIS A 50 4.73 8.95 -4.84
CA HIS A 50 4.12 8.31 -3.67
C HIS A 50 5.09 7.38 -2.92
N ILE A 51 6.08 6.80 -3.60
CA ILE A 51 7.10 5.90 -3.03
C ILE A 51 7.91 6.60 -1.92
N PHE A 52 8.04 7.92 -1.99
CA PHE A 52 8.83 8.72 -1.03
C PHE A 52 7.96 9.35 0.07
N MET A 53 6.64 9.25 -0.04
CA MET A 53 5.69 9.80 0.94
C MET A 53 5.39 8.78 2.04
N HIS A 54 5.22 9.22 3.30
CA HIS A 54 4.93 8.29 4.40
C HIS A 54 3.85 8.84 5.33
N GLY A 55 2.93 7.97 5.79
CA GLY A 55 1.78 8.35 6.61
C GLY A 55 2.10 8.56 8.09
N SER A 56 3.21 8.01 8.58
CA SER A 56 3.60 8.11 10.00
C SER A 56 5.07 7.78 10.20
N TRP A 57 5.62 8.15 11.37
CA TRP A 57 6.97 7.76 11.77
C TRP A 57 7.18 6.24 11.79
N GLY A 58 6.19 5.47 12.27
CA GLY A 58 6.25 4.01 12.27
C GLY A 58 6.29 3.43 10.86
N HIS A 59 5.51 4.01 9.93
CA HIS A 59 5.51 3.62 8.53
C HIS A 59 6.86 3.92 7.85
N LEU A 60 7.41 5.12 8.05
CA LEU A 60 8.76 5.46 7.57
C LEU A 60 9.80 4.51 8.15
N PHE A 61 9.81 4.31 9.48
CA PHE A 61 10.79 3.48 10.15
C PHE A 61 10.79 2.04 9.62
N SER A 62 9.62 1.41 9.50
CA SER A 62 9.53 0.02 9.02
C SER A 62 10.05 -0.13 7.58
N ASN A 63 9.74 0.83 6.69
CA ASN A 63 10.25 0.83 5.33
C ASN A 63 11.76 1.04 5.28
N MET A 64 12.26 2.03 6.01
CA MET A 64 13.70 2.35 6.02
C MET A 64 14.51 1.26 6.71
N PHE A 65 13.99 0.65 7.75
CA PHE A 65 14.63 -0.49 8.41
C PHE A 65 14.75 -1.70 7.46
N SER A 66 13.68 -2.03 6.74
CA SER A 66 13.71 -3.11 5.75
C SER A 66 14.69 -2.81 4.61
N LEU A 67 14.67 -1.58 4.09
CA LEU A 67 15.61 -1.13 3.06
C LEU A 67 17.07 -1.20 3.55
N PHE A 68 17.32 -0.81 4.80
CA PHE A 68 18.63 -0.86 5.44
C PHE A 68 19.16 -2.30 5.59
N ILE A 69 18.30 -3.24 5.97
CA ILE A 69 18.69 -4.65 6.20
C ILE A 69 18.92 -5.39 4.88
N PHE A 70 17.99 -5.29 3.95
CA PHE A 70 17.98 -6.13 2.73
C PHE A 70 18.61 -5.44 1.51
N GLY A 71 18.51 -4.12 1.43
CA GLY A 71 18.97 -3.34 0.27
C GLY A 71 20.47 -3.48 -0.03
N PRO A 72 21.38 -3.38 0.97
CA PRO A 72 22.82 -3.41 0.70
C PRO A 72 23.30 -4.70 0.05
N MET A 73 22.67 -5.85 0.33
CA MET A 73 23.05 -7.11 -0.28
C MET A 73 22.66 -7.15 -1.76
N LEU A 74 21.47 -6.68 -2.09
CA LEU A 74 21.00 -6.57 -3.48
C LEU A 74 21.80 -5.53 -4.28
N GLU A 75 22.10 -4.37 -3.67
CA GLU A 75 22.92 -3.35 -4.33
C GLU A 75 24.33 -3.84 -4.63
N ARG A 76 24.96 -4.61 -3.71
CA ARG A 76 26.28 -5.23 -3.96
C ARG A 76 26.22 -6.27 -5.08
N PHE A 77 25.09 -6.98 -5.18
CA PHE A 77 24.91 -8.03 -6.17
C PHE A 77 24.69 -7.45 -7.60
N TRP A 78 23.87 -6.39 -7.71
CA TRP A 78 23.51 -5.81 -9.01
C TRP A 78 24.24 -4.53 -9.40
N GLY A 79 24.89 -3.89 -8.44
CA GLY A 79 25.39 -2.51 -8.55
C GLY A 79 24.30 -1.45 -8.32
N PRO A 80 24.72 -0.19 -8.06
CA PRO A 80 23.80 0.87 -7.63
C PRO A 80 22.75 1.26 -8.68
N GLN A 81 23.08 1.23 -9.96
CA GLN A 81 22.15 1.64 -11.03
C GLN A 81 21.03 0.61 -11.23
N ARG A 82 21.37 -0.69 -11.31
CA ARG A 82 20.35 -1.75 -11.41
C ARG A 82 19.48 -1.81 -10.15
N PHE A 83 20.06 -1.58 -8.97
CA PHE A 83 19.32 -1.52 -7.71
C PHE A 83 18.32 -0.35 -7.68
N LEU A 84 18.72 0.85 -8.11
CA LEU A 84 17.80 1.99 -8.22
C LEU A 84 16.68 1.72 -9.22
N LEU A 85 17.01 1.21 -10.40
CA LEU A 85 16.01 0.83 -11.40
C LEU A 85 15.03 -0.20 -10.83
N PHE A 86 15.54 -1.21 -10.13
CA PHE A 86 14.72 -2.22 -9.45
C PHE A 86 13.76 -1.59 -8.45
N PHE A 87 14.25 -0.71 -7.57
CA PHE A 87 13.45 -0.02 -6.56
C PHE A 87 12.31 0.80 -7.19
N LEU A 88 12.62 1.56 -8.25
CA LEU A 88 11.63 2.40 -8.94
C LEU A 88 10.61 1.55 -9.72
N VAL A 89 11.05 0.52 -10.43
CA VAL A 89 10.15 -0.35 -11.22
C VAL A 89 9.22 -1.16 -10.32
N THR A 90 9.72 -1.67 -9.20
CA THR A 90 8.87 -2.43 -8.26
C THR A 90 7.87 -1.51 -7.52
N GLY A 91 8.27 -0.29 -7.17
CA GLY A 91 7.36 0.72 -6.63
C GLY A 91 6.30 1.16 -7.64
N PHE A 92 6.67 1.39 -8.91
CA PHE A 92 5.72 1.67 -9.97
C PHE A 92 4.77 0.49 -10.24
N GLY A 93 5.30 -0.74 -10.26
CA GLY A 93 4.50 -1.96 -10.41
C GLY A 93 3.50 -2.15 -9.27
N ALA A 94 3.90 -1.77 -8.05
CA ALA A 94 3.01 -1.73 -6.90
C ALA A 94 1.83 -0.78 -7.13
N SER A 95 2.11 0.44 -7.64
CA SER A 95 1.07 1.43 -7.95
C SER A 95 0.10 0.95 -9.02
N LEU A 96 0.59 0.25 -10.05
CA LEU A 96 -0.26 -0.29 -11.12
C LEU A 96 -1.26 -1.33 -10.59
N LEU A 97 -0.78 -2.34 -9.84
CA LEU A 97 -1.66 -3.37 -9.29
C LEU A 97 -2.66 -2.78 -8.29
N TYR A 98 -2.17 -1.91 -7.39
CA TYR A 98 -3.03 -1.22 -6.43
C TYR A 98 -4.13 -0.43 -7.13
N THR A 99 -3.78 0.39 -8.12
CA THR A 99 -4.75 1.24 -8.83
C THR A 99 -5.78 0.41 -9.59
N GLY A 100 -5.38 -0.72 -10.17
CA GLY A 100 -6.29 -1.65 -10.83
C GLY A 100 -7.32 -2.26 -9.86
N VAL A 101 -6.85 -2.78 -8.72
CA VAL A 101 -7.72 -3.34 -7.68
C VAL A 101 -8.61 -2.25 -7.07
N ARG A 102 -8.02 -1.09 -6.76
CA ARG A 102 -8.73 0.05 -6.19
C ARG A 102 -9.85 0.54 -7.11
N GLY A 103 -9.60 0.58 -8.43
CA GLY A 103 -10.62 0.94 -9.42
C GLY A 103 -11.81 0.00 -9.39
N TYR A 104 -11.55 -1.31 -9.31
CA TYR A 104 -12.62 -2.30 -9.18
C TYR A 104 -13.44 -2.09 -7.89
N GLU A 105 -12.78 -1.91 -6.75
CA GLU A 105 -13.44 -1.69 -5.46
C GLU A 105 -14.28 -0.41 -5.43
N LEU A 106 -13.73 0.70 -5.94
CA LEU A 106 -14.43 1.97 -6.01
C LEU A 106 -15.65 1.91 -6.93
N ASN A 107 -15.55 1.21 -8.06
CA ASN A 107 -16.69 1.01 -8.96
C ASN A 107 -17.83 0.21 -8.28
N GLN A 108 -17.49 -0.81 -7.49
CA GLN A 108 -18.48 -1.55 -6.68
C GLN A 108 -19.12 -0.65 -5.63
N MET A 109 -18.30 0.12 -4.90
CA MET A 109 -18.77 1.04 -3.87
C MET A 109 -19.67 2.15 -4.46
N GLU A 110 -19.36 2.67 -5.65
CA GLU A 110 -20.17 3.66 -6.36
C GLU A 110 -21.56 3.11 -6.67
N GLY A 111 -21.63 1.88 -7.18
CA GLY A 111 -22.92 1.20 -7.42
C GLY A 111 -23.74 1.01 -6.14
N GLN A 112 -23.10 0.61 -5.03
CA GLN A 112 -23.75 0.47 -3.72
C GLN A 112 -24.23 1.81 -3.19
N THR A 113 -23.41 2.87 -3.34
CA THR A 113 -23.76 4.24 -2.96
C THR A 113 -24.98 4.74 -3.72
N ALA A 114 -25.00 4.59 -5.05
CA ALA A 114 -26.14 4.98 -5.89
C ALA A 114 -27.42 4.22 -5.50
N ALA A 115 -27.33 2.91 -5.35
CA ALA A 115 -28.48 2.08 -4.95
C ALA A 115 -29.03 2.49 -3.58
N TYR A 116 -28.17 2.84 -2.62
CA TYR A 116 -28.61 3.33 -1.31
C TYR A 116 -29.28 4.71 -1.40
N ILE A 117 -28.71 5.64 -2.16
CA ILE A 117 -29.25 7.00 -2.33
C ILE A 117 -30.63 6.94 -2.98
N ASP A 118 -30.85 6.04 -3.95
CA ASP A 118 -32.14 5.87 -4.63
C ASP A 118 -33.20 5.27 -3.69
N ASN A 119 -32.82 4.31 -2.86
CA ASN A 119 -33.71 3.63 -1.93
C ASN A 119 -33.13 3.51 -0.52
N PRO A 120 -33.07 4.61 0.26
CA PRO A 120 -32.51 4.60 1.60
C PRO A 120 -33.37 3.81 2.57
N THR A 121 -32.74 2.89 3.30
CA THR A 121 -33.36 2.10 4.36
C THR A 121 -32.44 2.01 5.58
N PRO A 122 -32.98 1.92 6.82
CA PRO A 122 -32.13 1.79 8.01
C PRO A 122 -31.16 0.62 7.96
N ILE A 123 -31.62 -0.54 7.47
CA ILE A 123 -30.73 -1.72 7.34
C ILE A 123 -29.69 -1.53 6.24
N GLY A 124 -30.03 -0.90 5.15
CA GLY A 124 -29.10 -0.54 4.08
C GLY A 124 -28.03 0.43 4.56
N PHE A 125 -28.41 1.43 5.36
CA PHE A 125 -27.46 2.35 6.01
C PHE A 125 -26.48 1.61 6.93
N PHE A 126 -27.01 0.77 7.82
CA PHE A 126 -26.18 0.00 8.75
C PHE A 126 -25.17 -0.87 8.00
N ASN A 127 -25.61 -1.64 7.00
CA ASN A 127 -24.75 -2.51 6.22
C ASN A 127 -23.67 -1.70 5.48
N TYR A 128 -24.05 -0.61 4.81
CA TYR A 128 -23.09 0.25 4.11
C TYR A 128 -22.02 0.82 5.04
N MET A 129 -22.41 1.29 6.23
CA MET A 129 -21.49 1.83 7.20
C MET A 129 -20.57 0.77 7.81
N GLU A 130 -21.08 -0.43 8.11
CA GLU A 130 -20.25 -1.54 8.60
C GLU A 130 -19.26 -2.02 7.52
N ASP A 131 -19.66 -2.08 6.25
CA ASP A 131 -18.80 -2.52 5.15
C ASP A 131 -17.69 -1.50 4.81
N HIS A 132 -17.98 -0.21 4.89
CA HIS A 132 -17.08 0.82 4.36
C HIS A 132 -16.51 1.78 5.41
N PHE A 133 -17.10 1.86 6.61
CA PHE A 133 -16.71 2.82 7.65
C PHE A 133 -16.85 2.25 9.07
N ALA A 134 -16.66 0.96 9.24
CA ALA A 134 -16.79 0.29 10.53
C ALA A 134 -15.96 0.98 11.62
N GLY A 135 -16.60 1.27 12.76
CA GLY A 135 -15.97 1.98 13.88
C GLY A 135 -15.77 3.49 13.68
N GLY A 136 -16.11 4.05 12.52
CA GLY A 136 -15.98 5.48 12.21
C GLY A 136 -17.28 6.28 12.31
N TYR A 137 -18.40 5.66 12.71
CA TYR A 137 -19.70 6.32 12.83
C TYR A 137 -20.38 6.02 14.17
N GLU A 138 -21.30 6.92 14.56
CA GLU A 138 -22.08 6.73 15.78
C GLU A 138 -23.25 5.76 15.55
N LYS A 139 -23.19 4.61 16.22
CA LYS A 139 -24.24 3.57 16.11
C LYS A 139 -25.60 4.03 16.65
N THR A 140 -25.61 5.05 17.52
CA THR A 140 -26.84 5.70 18.01
C THR A 140 -27.71 6.23 16.89
N PHE A 141 -27.12 6.88 15.88
CA PHE A 141 -27.86 7.36 14.72
C PHE A 141 -28.55 6.21 13.95
N ALA A 142 -27.85 5.11 13.72
CA ALA A 142 -28.42 3.95 13.02
C ALA A 142 -29.61 3.34 13.79
N VAL A 143 -29.55 3.32 15.14
CA VAL A 143 -30.64 2.85 16.00
C VAL A 143 -31.84 3.80 15.94
N GLU A 144 -31.63 5.12 16.02
CA GLU A 144 -32.70 6.10 15.92
C GLU A 144 -33.37 6.11 14.54
N TYR A 145 -32.57 5.98 13.47
CA TYR A 145 -33.10 5.84 12.12
C TYR A 145 -33.94 4.55 11.99
N GLN A 146 -33.50 3.43 12.58
CA GLN A 146 -34.28 2.20 12.58
C GLN A 146 -35.62 2.32 13.32
N ARG A 147 -35.68 3.13 14.39
CA ARG A 147 -36.94 3.41 15.14
C ARG A 147 -37.91 4.30 14.36
N ASN A 148 -37.38 5.15 13.50
CA ASN A 148 -38.14 6.15 12.76
C ASN A 148 -37.80 6.12 11.27
N PRO A 149 -38.09 5.00 10.55
CA PRO A 149 -37.59 4.76 9.19
C PRO A 149 -38.12 5.76 8.15
N ASP A 150 -39.28 6.32 8.37
CA ASP A 150 -39.96 7.27 7.45
C ASP A 150 -39.66 8.74 7.80
N ASN A 151 -38.83 9.02 8.79
CA ASN A 151 -38.46 10.38 9.15
C ASN A 151 -37.58 11.01 8.05
N PRO A 152 -38.05 12.09 7.37
CA PRO A 152 -37.31 12.70 6.26
C PRO A 152 -35.93 13.21 6.66
N THR A 153 -35.77 13.68 7.92
CA THR A 153 -34.49 14.19 8.43
C THR A 153 -33.48 13.05 8.51
N TYR A 154 -33.83 11.90 9.08
CA TYR A 154 -32.94 10.75 9.17
C TYR A 154 -32.60 10.16 7.79
N ILE A 155 -33.55 10.20 6.87
CA ILE A 155 -33.31 9.77 5.47
C ILE A 155 -32.23 10.66 4.83
N GLU A 156 -32.35 11.98 4.91
CA GLU A 156 -31.37 12.88 4.29
C GLU A 156 -30.01 12.85 5.00
N GLU A 157 -29.98 12.84 6.34
CA GLU A 157 -28.73 12.69 7.10
C GLU A 157 -28.02 11.38 6.77
N SER A 158 -28.74 10.29 6.56
CA SER A 158 -28.16 9.01 6.16
C SER A 158 -27.58 9.05 4.74
N ARG A 159 -28.25 9.72 3.80
CA ARG A 159 -27.74 9.95 2.43
C ARG A 159 -26.44 10.76 2.46
N ASP A 160 -26.42 11.82 3.25
CA ASP A 160 -25.23 12.68 3.37
C ASP A 160 -24.06 11.95 4.01
N ALA A 161 -24.33 11.12 5.03
CA ALA A 161 -23.31 10.28 5.64
C ALA A 161 -22.73 9.27 4.63
N VAL A 162 -23.56 8.61 3.82
CA VAL A 162 -23.13 7.68 2.78
C VAL A 162 -22.31 8.39 1.70
N ARG A 163 -22.75 9.56 1.23
CA ARG A 163 -21.97 10.40 0.29
C ARG A 163 -20.61 10.81 0.87
N TYR A 164 -20.60 11.21 2.13
CA TYR A 164 -19.37 11.58 2.83
C TYR A 164 -18.38 10.42 2.88
N VAL A 165 -18.86 9.23 3.28
CA VAL A 165 -18.02 8.03 3.35
C VAL A 165 -17.47 7.65 1.97
N PHE A 166 -18.33 7.65 0.94
CA PHE A 166 -17.87 7.41 -0.44
C PHE A 166 -16.78 8.39 -0.86
N ASN A 167 -17.02 9.69 -0.73
CA ASN A 167 -16.06 10.73 -1.11
C ASN A 167 -14.74 10.62 -0.33
N ARG A 168 -14.80 10.30 0.95
CA ARG A 168 -13.62 10.08 1.78
C ARG A 168 -12.80 8.90 1.28
N VAL A 169 -13.45 7.76 1.06
CA VAL A 169 -12.80 6.55 0.55
C VAL A 169 -12.23 6.78 -0.86
N TYR A 170 -13.01 7.41 -1.75
CA TYR A 170 -12.63 7.72 -3.12
C TYR A 170 -11.37 8.60 -3.21
N ASN A 171 -11.24 9.59 -2.32
CA ASN A 171 -10.14 10.55 -2.34
C ASN A 171 -8.97 10.18 -1.39
N THR A 172 -9.04 9.05 -0.68
CA THR A 172 -7.92 8.59 0.15
C THR A 172 -6.77 8.12 -0.73
N PRO A 173 -5.58 8.77 -0.66
CA PRO A 173 -4.45 8.40 -1.49
C PRO A 173 -3.65 7.24 -0.88
N MET A 174 -2.93 6.51 -1.74
CA MET A 174 -1.88 5.56 -1.36
C MET A 174 -0.52 6.27 -1.28
N LEU A 175 0.30 5.85 -0.33
CA LEU A 175 1.66 6.37 -0.16
C LEU A 175 2.56 5.35 0.54
N GLY A 176 3.87 5.46 0.30
CA GLY A 176 4.89 4.66 0.99
C GLY A 176 5.83 3.92 0.06
N ALA A 177 7.05 3.71 0.54
CA ALA A 177 8.06 2.88 -0.12
C ALA A 177 7.75 1.37 -0.06
N SER A 178 6.70 0.98 0.66
CA SER A 178 6.46 -0.42 1.01
C SER A 178 6.33 -1.35 -0.19
N GLY A 179 5.70 -0.92 -1.28
CA GLY A 179 5.65 -1.70 -2.52
C GLY A 179 7.04 -2.04 -3.06
N ALA A 180 7.95 -1.06 -3.12
CA ALA A 180 9.33 -1.30 -3.51
C ALA A 180 10.10 -2.16 -2.48
N VAL A 181 9.83 -1.97 -1.20
CA VAL A 181 10.41 -2.77 -0.11
C VAL A 181 9.96 -4.23 -0.19
N PHE A 182 8.70 -4.50 -0.47
CA PHE A 182 8.22 -5.87 -0.71
C PHE A 182 8.83 -6.47 -1.98
N GLY A 183 9.11 -5.64 -2.99
CA GLY A 183 9.93 -6.03 -4.13
C GLY A 183 11.34 -6.45 -3.72
N ILE A 184 12.00 -5.67 -2.86
CA ILE A 184 13.32 -6.01 -2.29
C ILE A 184 13.27 -7.33 -1.53
N LEU A 185 12.26 -7.56 -0.68
CA LEU A 185 12.08 -8.82 0.04
C LEU A 185 11.92 -10.01 -0.91
N MET A 186 11.11 -9.86 -1.97
CA MET A 186 10.92 -10.89 -2.99
C MET A 186 12.23 -11.24 -3.70
N ALA A 187 12.98 -10.22 -4.17
CA ALA A 187 14.27 -10.43 -4.80
C ALA A 187 15.27 -11.10 -3.87
N PHE A 188 15.28 -10.69 -2.60
CA PHE A 188 16.13 -11.31 -1.58
C PHE A 188 15.83 -12.79 -1.40
N GLY A 189 14.56 -13.17 -1.29
CA GLY A 189 14.13 -14.57 -1.19
C GLY A 189 14.46 -15.41 -2.43
N LEU A 190 14.42 -14.80 -3.63
CA LEU A 190 14.76 -15.47 -4.88
C LEU A 190 16.27 -15.67 -5.07
N LEU A 191 17.07 -14.67 -4.73
CA LEU A 191 18.52 -14.68 -4.97
C LEU A 191 19.30 -15.35 -3.83
N PHE A 192 18.80 -15.24 -2.59
CA PHE A 192 19.45 -15.79 -1.39
C PHE A 192 18.52 -16.72 -0.60
N PRO A 193 17.91 -17.75 -1.24
CA PRO A 193 16.79 -18.51 -0.68
C PRO A 193 17.13 -19.25 0.63
N ASN A 194 18.37 -19.64 0.80
CA ASN A 194 18.81 -20.44 1.94
C ASN A 194 19.51 -19.60 3.03
N LEU A 195 19.63 -18.27 2.82
CA LEU A 195 20.19 -17.39 3.85
C LEU A 195 19.24 -17.35 5.05
N GLU A 196 19.81 -17.53 6.24
CA GLU A 196 19.06 -17.53 7.49
C GLU A 196 18.89 -16.11 8.00
N LEU A 197 17.63 -15.73 8.23
CA LEU A 197 17.22 -14.47 8.83
C LEU A 197 16.90 -14.69 10.29
N MET A 198 17.51 -13.92 11.17
CA MET A 198 17.11 -13.84 12.57
C MET A 198 16.15 -12.68 12.74
N LEU A 199 14.89 -12.97 13.08
CA LEU A 199 13.91 -11.93 13.36
C LEU A 199 14.17 -11.34 14.76
N LEU A 200 13.99 -10.02 14.89
CA LEU A 200 14.38 -9.25 16.07
C LEU A 200 13.79 -9.80 17.40
N PHE A 201 12.60 -10.41 17.34
CA PHE A 201 11.87 -10.93 18.51
C PHE A 201 11.72 -12.46 18.52
N LEU A 202 12.23 -13.15 17.49
CA LEU A 202 12.16 -14.60 17.37
C LEU A 202 13.57 -15.14 17.13
N PRO A 203 14.25 -15.69 18.15
CA PRO A 203 15.63 -16.15 18.02
C PRO A 203 15.73 -17.51 17.30
N VAL A 204 14.87 -17.75 16.34
CA VAL A 204 14.87 -18.93 15.47
C VAL A 204 15.26 -18.50 14.07
N PRO A 205 16.34 -19.05 13.48
CA PRO A 205 16.75 -18.73 12.13
C PRO A 205 15.72 -19.28 11.13
N ILE A 206 15.19 -18.39 10.27
CA ILE A 206 14.23 -18.75 9.22
C ILE A 206 14.92 -18.50 7.87
N LYS A 207 14.89 -19.47 6.95
CA LYS A 207 15.43 -19.28 5.59
C LYS A 207 14.61 -18.23 4.84
N ALA A 208 15.28 -17.34 4.12
CA ALA A 208 14.69 -16.21 3.41
C ALA A 208 13.52 -16.61 2.51
N LYS A 209 13.60 -17.74 1.80
CA LYS A 209 12.50 -18.25 0.96
C LYS A 209 11.20 -18.49 1.73
N TYR A 210 11.29 -19.00 2.96
CA TYR A 210 10.10 -19.26 3.78
C TYR A 210 9.55 -17.97 4.37
N PHE A 211 10.42 -17.06 4.82
CA PHE A 211 10.01 -15.74 5.29
C PHE A 211 9.22 -14.97 4.22
N VAL A 212 9.76 -14.90 2.99
CA VAL A 212 9.11 -14.21 1.88
C VAL A 212 7.81 -14.89 1.45
N LEU A 213 7.77 -16.23 1.42
CA LEU A 213 6.56 -16.98 1.10
C LEU A 213 5.44 -16.71 2.12
N PHE A 214 5.76 -16.80 3.42
CA PHE A 214 4.78 -16.54 4.49
C PHE A 214 4.28 -15.09 4.45
N TYR A 215 5.18 -14.13 4.23
CA TYR A 215 4.80 -12.73 4.20
C TYR A 215 3.93 -12.43 2.98
N GLY A 216 4.28 -12.96 1.80
CA GLY A 216 3.43 -12.85 0.61
C GLY A 216 2.06 -13.52 0.77
N ALA A 217 2.00 -14.68 1.41
CA ALA A 217 0.74 -15.36 1.71
C ALA A 217 -0.13 -14.55 2.72
N PHE A 218 0.51 -13.94 3.71
CA PHE A 218 -0.16 -13.04 4.65
C PHE A 218 -0.74 -11.81 3.96
N GLU A 219 0.03 -11.15 3.07
CA GLU A 219 -0.44 -10.01 2.29
C GLU A 219 -1.63 -10.38 1.39
N LEU A 220 -1.57 -11.57 0.76
CA LEU A 220 -2.66 -12.09 -0.05
C LEU A 220 -3.92 -12.33 0.79
N TYR A 221 -3.78 -13.00 1.93
CA TYR A 221 -4.89 -13.27 2.83
C TYR A 221 -5.53 -11.97 3.34
N SER A 222 -4.71 -11.01 3.80
CA SER A 222 -5.19 -9.74 4.32
C SER A 222 -5.82 -8.85 3.24
N GLY A 223 -5.32 -8.92 2.00
CA GLY A 223 -5.90 -8.20 0.87
C GLY A 223 -7.33 -8.63 0.54
N PHE A 224 -7.65 -9.93 0.71
CA PHE A 224 -9.01 -10.45 0.50
C PHE A 224 -9.88 -10.38 1.76
N ASN A 225 -9.29 -10.50 2.95
CA ASN A 225 -10.02 -10.52 4.23
C ASN A 225 -9.73 -9.22 5.00
N ARG A 226 -10.24 -8.11 4.49
CA ARG A 226 -10.03 -6.81 5.13
C ARG A 226 -10.61 -6.77 6.53
N ILE A 227 -9.77 -6.42 7.49
CA ILE A 227 -10.20 -6.12 8.85
C ILE A 227 -10.60 -4.64 8.90
N PRO A 228 -11.76 -4.31 9.50
CA PRO A 228 -12.15 -2.92 9.69
C PRO A 228 -11.04 -2.10 10.36
N GLY A 229 -10.67 -0.96 9.75
CA GLY A 229 -9.58 -0.11 10.23
C GLY A 229 -8.20 -0.46 9.68
N ASP A 230 -8.07 -1.51 8.86
CA ASP A 230 -6.83 -1.80 8.14
C ASP A 230 -6.63 -0.81 6.98
N ASN A 231 -5.59 0.01 7.11
CA ASN A 231 -5.21 1.00 6.10
C ASN A 231 -4.01 0.56 5.26
N VAL A 232 -3.64 -0.73 5.32
CA VAL A 232 -2.50 -1.27 4.58
C VAL A 232 -2.90 -1.55 3.13
N ALA A 233 -2.08 -1.11 2.20
CA ALA A 233 -2.29 -1.34 0.77
C ALA A 233 -1.71 -2.72 0.35
N HIS A 234 -2.31 -3.82 0.82
CA HIS A 234 -1.84 -5.20 0.60
C HIS A 234 -1.59 -5.51 -0.88
N PHE A 235 -2.46 -5.07 -1.77
CA PHE A 235 -2.28 -5.27 -3.21
C PHE A 235 -1.12 -4.46 -3.80
N ALA A 236 -0.71 -3.34 -3.18
CA ALA A 236 0.53 -2.66 -3.56
C ALA A 236 1.76 -3.50 -3.19
N HIS A 237 1.76 -4.13 -2.01
CA HIS A 237 2.83 -5.05 -1.59
C HIS A 237 2.96 -6.23 -2.56
N LEU A 238 1.85 -6.88 -2.87
CA LEU A 238 1.79 -7.98 -3.85
C LEU A 238 2.22 -7.54 -5.26
N GLY A 239 1.86 -6.32 -5.67
CA GLY A 239 2.31 -5.71 -6.92
C GLY A 239 3.83 -5.55 -6.96
N GLY A 240 4.41 -5.01 -5.90
CA GLY A 240 5.86 -4.91 -5.75
C GLY A 240 6.56 -6.28 -5.84
N MET A 241 6.03 -7.29 -5.16
CA MET A 241 6.56 -8.66 -5.22
C MET A 241 6.44 -9.26 -6.62
N LEU A 242 5.32 -9.07 -7.32
CA LEU A 242 5.10 -9.58 -8.68
C LEU A 242 6.08 -8.97 -9.68
N PHE A 243 6.22 -7.64 -9.67
CA PHE A 243 7.16 -6.96 -10.57
C PHE A 243 8.61 -7.31 -10.25
N ALA A 244 8.94 -7.50 -8.97
CA ALA A 244 10.25 -7.99 -8.56
C ALA A 244 10.53 -9.40 -9.10
N TYR A 245 9.57 -10.31 -9.00
CA TYR A 245 9.70 -11.67 -9.55
C TYR A 245 9.98 -11.63 -11.05
N ILE A 246 9.17 -10.85 -11.80
CA ILE A 246 9.33 -10.73 -13.26
C ILE A 246 10.72 -10.18 -13.58
N LEU A 247 11.12 -9.08 -12.93
CA LEU A 247 12.38 -8.39 -13.22
C LEU A 247 13.61 -9.25 -12.89
N VAL A 248 13.60 -9.94 -11.75
CA VAL A 248 14.68 -10.87 -11.36
C VAL A 248 14.80 -12.01 -12.36
N ARG A 249 13.68 -12.61 -12.80
CA ARG A 249 13.68 -13.69 -13.79
C ARG A 249 14.19 -13.23 -15.16
N MET A 250 13.80 -12.03 -15.59
CA MET A 250 14.30 -11.45 -16.84
C MET A 250 15.81 -11.23 -16.79
N TRP A 251 16.32 -10.66 -15.70
CA TRP A 251 17.76 -10.42 -15.57
C TRP A 251 18.58 -11.69 -15.47
N GLN A 252 18.12 -12.69 -14.71
CA GLN A 252 18.80 -13.99 -14.65
C GLN A 252 18.89 -14.67 -16.02
N ARG A 253 17.86 -14.54 -16.87
CA ARG A 253 17.86 -15.10 -18.21
C ARG A 253 18.85 -14.40 -19.14
N ASN A 254 18.93 -13.07 -19.07
CA ASN A 254 19.85 -12.29 -19.90
C ASN A 254 21.31 -12.54 -19.48
N ASP A 255 21.60 -12.52 -18.18
CA ASP A 255 22.95 -12.78 -17.67
C ASP A 255 23.43 -14.21 -18.02
N TYR A 256 22.50 -15.17 -18.23
CA TYR A 256 22.83 -16.51 -18.72
C TYR A 256 23.14 -16.52 -20.22
N GLN A 257 22.42 -15.73 -21.04
CA GLN A 257 22.64 -15.66 -22.50
C GLN A 257 23.92 -14.91 -22.87
N ASP A 258 24.31 -13.90 -22.09
CA ASP A 258 25.51 -13.09 -22.34
C ASP A 258 26.82 -13.83 -21.97
N ASN A 259 26.74 -14.98 -21.28
CA ASN A 259 27.88 -15.81 -20.89
C ASN A 259 28.12 -17.03 -21.81
N PHE A 260 27.38 -17.18 -22.89
CA PHE A 260 27.50 -18.19 -23.93
C PHE A 260 27.50 -17.55 -25.34
#